data_1c5e4eeb18fa7f02d58f392276418727
#
_entry.id   1c5e4eeb18fa7f02d58f392276418727
#
_cell.length_a   1.000
_cell.length_b   1.000
_cell.length_c   1.000
_cell.angle_alpha   90.00
_cell.angle_beta   90.00
_cell.angle_gamma   90.00
#
_symmetry.space_group_name_H-M   'P 1'
#
loop_
_entity.id
_entity.type
_entity.pdbx_description
1 polymer ?
#
loop_
_entity_poly.entity_id
_entity_poly.type
_entity_poly.pdbx_seq_one_letter_code
_entity_poly.pdbx_strand_id
1 'polypeptide(L)'
;ECKYKNYIGIRNPPIRFEGILLPLLPKRNDMVSIGTTLSPIGKKALLCGSGELGKEVAVELQRYGVEVVALDRYPDAPAMQVAHRSYVVSMLDGARLREIVEREKPDYIIPEIEAVATDVLLELEKEGYRVVPTARAAMLTMDREGIRRLAAETLRLPTSPYRFAATREEFAQAVGEIGFPCVVKPIMSSSGHGQSVVRSEEDIDCGWRNAQRGGRAGAGKVIVEGFVKFDYEITLL
;
A
#
# COMPACT_ATOMS: atom_id res chain seq x y z
N GLU A 1 -19.17 15.90 29.20
CA GLU A 1 -19.95 16.67 28.20
C GLU A 1 -19.11 16.90 26.96
N CYS A 2 -19.36 16.12 25.93
CA CYS A 2 -18.68 16.22 24.63
C CYS A 2 -19.43 17.22 23.77
N LYS A 3 -18.88 18.42 23.56
CA LYS A 3 -19.47 19.44 22.67
C LYS A 3 -19.15 19.10 21.22
N TYR A 4 -20.12 18.61 20.49
CA TYR A 4 -20.09 18.60 19.02
C TYR A 4 -20.12 20.04 18.49
N LYS A 5 -19.05 20.47 17.84
CA LYS A 5 -19.05 21.72 17.05
C LYS A 5 -19.64 21.46 15.68
N ASN A 6 -20.73 22.14 15.38
CA ASN A 6 -21.36 22.20 14.07
C ASN A 6 -20.37 22.73 13.02
N TYR A 7 -20.11 21.95 11.99
CA TYR A 7 -19.36 22.40 10.82
C TYR A 7 -20.29 23.25 9.94
N ILE A 8 -19.97 24.51 9.83
CA ILE A 8 -20.61 25.47 8.92
C ILE A 8 -20.10 25.18 7.52
N GLY A 9 -21.02 24.99 6.57
CA GLY A 9 -20.74 24.64 5.19
C GLY A 9 -19.90 25.70 4.47
N ILE A 10 -18.72 25.29 4.02
CA ILE A 10 -17.92 26.03 3.06
C ILE A 10 -18.47 25.71 1.67
N ARG A 11 -19.09 26.70 1.01
CA ARG A 11 -19.43 26.61 -0.42
C ARG A 11 -18.16 26.80 -1.24
N ASN A 12 -17.42 25.73 -1.46
CA ASN A 12 -16.48 25.68 -2.57
C ASN A 12 -17.20 25.16 -3.82
N PRO A 13 -16.94 25.72 -5.02
CA PRO A 13 -17.54 25.19 -6.23
C PRO A 13 -17.12 23.71 -6.37
N PRO A 14 -18.00 22.84 -6.88
CA PRO A 14 -17.68 21.44 -7.05
C PRO A 14 -16.46 21.34 -7.99
N ILE A 15 -15.42 20.63 -7.56
CA ILE A 15 -14.34 20.24 -8.45
C ILE A 15 -14.95 19.33 -9.51
N ARG A 16 -15.20 19.88 -10.70
CA ARG A 16 -15.61 19.07 -11.84
C ARG A 16 -14.41 18.31 -12.35
N PHE A 17 -14.37 17.03 -12.10
CA PHE A 17 -13.51 16.09 -12.82
C PHE A 17 -14.13 15.87 -14.23
N GLU A 18 -13.93 16.81 -15.14
CA GLU A 18 -14.28 16.58 -16.55
C GLU A 18 -13.19 15.69 -17.16
N GLY A 19 -13.55 14.46 -17.49
CA GLY A 19 -12.76 13.61 -18.37
C GLY A 19 -12.14 12.35 -17.78
N ILE A 20 -12.32 12.01 -16.53
CA ILE A 20 -11.99 10.65 -16.05
C ILE A 20 -13.23 9.78 -16.22
N LEU A 21 -13.39 9.21 -17.40
CA LEU A 21 -14.29 8.07 -17.60
C LEU A 21 -13.59 6.88 -16.93
N LEU A 22 -13.82 6.70 -15.63
CA LEU A 22 -13.55 5.40 -15.02
C LEU A 22 -14.39 4.41 -15.81
N PRO A 23 -13.79 3.38 -16.43
CA PRO A 23 -14.57 2.35 -17.04
C PRO A 23 -15.51 1.84 -15.96
N LEU A 24 -16.82 2.02 -16.16
CA LEU A 24 -17.84 1.41 -15.33
C LEU A 24 -17.48 -0.06 -15.29
N LEU A 25 -17.08 -0.56 -14.12
CA LEU A 25 -16.89 -1.99 -13.91
C LEU A 25 -18.16 -2.65 -14.47
N PRO A 26 -18.02 -3.62 -15.36
CA PRO A 26 -19.19 -4.28 -15.90
C PRO A 26 -20.06 -4.71 -14.72
N LYS A 27 -21.35 -4.37 -14.75
CA LYS A 27 -22.31 -4.88 -13.78
C LYS A 27 -22.37 -6.37 -13.99
N ARG A 28 -21.48 -7.11 -13.34
CA ARG A 28 -21.61 -8.56 -13.23
C ARG A 28 -22.77 -8.82 -12.28
N ASN A 29 -23.89 -9.22 -12.86
CA ASN A 29 -24.99 -9.83 -12.11
C ASN A 29 -24.65 -11.28 -11.69
N ASP A 30 -23.37 -11.58 -11.53
CA ASP A 30 -22.93 -12.88 -11.08
C ASP A 30 -23.18 -12.96 -9.57
N MET A 31 -24.17 -13.75 -9.17
CA MET A 31 -24.34 -14.10 -7.77
C MET A 31 -23.06 -14.76 -7.28
N VAL A 32 -22.44 -14.18 -6.25
CA VAL A 32 -21.28 -14.78 -5.60
C VAL A 32 -21.78 -15.91 -4.72
N SER A 33 -21.49 -17.16 -5.10
CA SER A 33 -21.70 -18.30 -4.22
C SER A 33 -20.49 -18.46 -3.29
N ILE A 34 -20.71 -18.42 -1.99
CA ILE A 34 -19.64 -18.55 -0.98
C ILE A 34 -19.46 -20.02 -0.58
N GLY A 35 -20.52 -20.80 -0.57
CA GLY A 35 -20.52 -22.21 -0.16
C GLY A 35 -20.39 -22.37 1.36
N THR A 36 -20.12 -23.60 1.80
CA THR A 36 -19.93 -23.92 3.20
C THR A 36 -18.43 -24.02 3.50
N THR A 37 -17.98 -23.33 4.52
CA THR A 37 -16.58 -23.36 5.00
C THR A 37 -16.09 -24.79 5.18
N LEU A 38 -14.83 -25.06 4.84
CA LEU A 38 -14.16 -26.36 4.90
C LEU A 38 -14.82 -27.46 4.02
N SER A 39 -15.66 -27.08 3.07
CA SER A 39 -16.21 -27.98 2.08
C SER A 39 -15.61 -27.73 0.69
N PRO A 40 -15.73 -28.65 -0.26
CA PRO A 40 -15.21 -28.49 -1.62
C PRO A 40 -15.81 -27.30 -2.40
N ILE A 41 -16.97 -26.80 -1.96
CA ILE A 41 -17.65 -25.65 -2.56
C ILE A 41 -17.42 -24.35 -1.78
N GLY A 42 -16.75 -24.43 -0.62
CA GLY A 42 -16.44 -23.26 0.23
C GLY A 42 -15.41 -22.35 -0.43
N LYS A 43 -15.56 -21.05 -0.22
CA LYS A 43 -14.56 -20.06 -0.64
C LYS A 43 -13.44 -19.98 0.37
N LYS A 44 -12.22 -19.77 -0.11
CA LYS A 44 -10.99 -19.70 0.69
C LYS A 44 -10.23 -18.42 0.40
N ALA A 45 -9.83 -17.74 1.45
CA ALA A 45 -8.95 -16.57 1.40
C ALA A 45 -7.62 -16.86 2.08
N LEU A 46 -6.54 -16.41 1.45
CA LEU A 46 -5.18 -16.49 1.98
C LEU A 46 -4.71 -15.06 2.29
N LEU A 47 -4.44 -14.80 3.58
CA LEU A 47 -3.94 -13.51 4.05
C LEU A 47 -2.42 -13.51 4.03
N CYS A 48 -1.82 -12.58 3.26
CA CYS A 48 -0.38 -12.33 3.26
C CYS A 48 -0.08 -11.17 4.23
N GLY A 49 0.20 -11.51 5.47
CA GLY A 49 0.24 -10.65 6.64
C GLY A 49 -0.87 -11.03 7.60
N SER A 50 -0.56 -11.09 8.88
CA SER A 50 -1.46 -11.57 9.92
C SER A 50 -1.45 -10.67 11.16
N GLY A 51 -1.28 -9.36 10.96
CA GLY A 51 -1.32 -8.36 12.02
C GLY A 51 -2.71 -8.14 12.60
N GLU A 52 -2.89 -7.07 13.36
CA GLU A 52 -4.17 -6.75 14.01
C GLU A 52 -5.27 -6.47 12.98
N LEU A 53 -4.97 -5.72 11.92
CA LEU A 53 -5.92 -5.51 10.83
C LEU A 53 -6.25 -6.81 10.12
N GLY A 54 -5.25 -7.65 9.86
CA GLY A 54 -5.43 -8.99 9.29
C GLY A 54 -6.36 -9.87 10.12
N LYS A 55 -6.33 -9.73 11.47
CA LYS A 55 -7.26 -10.42 12.36
C LYS A 55 -8.70 -9.96 12.15
N GLU A 56 -8.93 -8.65 12.05
CA GLU A 56 -10.29 -8.12 11.79
C GLU A 56 -10.81 -8.59 10.42
N VAL A 57 -9.95 -8.58 9.40
CA VAL A 57 -10.28 -9.11 8.07
C VAL A 57 -10.62 -10.60 8.15
N ALA A 58 -9.84 -11.40 8.90
CA ALA A 58 -10.09 -12.83 9.07
C ALA A 58 -11.45 -13.09 9.73
N VAL A 59 -11.76 -12.36 10.80
CA VAL A 59 -13.05 -12.47 11.52
C VAL A 59 -14.21 -12.12 10.59
N GLU A 60 -14.09 -11.03 9.82
CA GLU A 60 -15.16 -10.62 8.92
C GLU A 60 -15.36 -11.62 7.76
N LEU A 61 -14.30 -12.15 7.17
CA LEU A 61 -14.38 -13.20 6.16
C LEU A 61 -15.09 -14.46 6.70
N GLN A 62 -14.81 -14.83 7.94
CA GLN A 62 -15.47 -15.97 8.60
C GLN A 62 -16.96 -15.73 8.84
N ARG A 63 -17.40 -14.50 9.11
CA ARG A 63 -18.81 -14.13 9.19
C ARG A 63 -19.57 -14.40 7.89
N TYR A 64 -18.87 -14.26 6.76
CA TYR A 64 -19.40 -14.63 5.44
C TYR A 64 -19.24 -16.12 5.09
N GLY A 65 -18.69 -16.93 5.98
CA GLY A 65 -18.47 -18.37 5.73
C GLY A 65 -17.26 -18.65 4.83
N VAL A 66 -16.31 -17.73 4.74
CA VAL A 66 -15.07 -17.90 3.97
C VAL A 66 -14.02 -18.60 4.84
N GLU A 67 -13.37 -19.62 4.31
CA GLU A 67 -12.21 -20.24 4.94
C GLU A 67 -11.01 -19.31 4.89
N VAL A 68 -10.33 -19.13 6.02
CA VAL A 68 -9.17 -18.21 6.11
C VAL A 68 -7.90 -18.99 6.41
N VAL A 69 -6.87 -18.75 5.59
CA VAL A 69 -5.48 -19.20 5.80
C VAL A 69 -4.62 -17.97 6.05
N ALA A 70 -3.90 -17.92 7.16
CA ALA A 70 -3.13 -16.75 7.60
C ALA A 70 -1.62 -17.02 7.51
N LEU A 71 -0.87 -16.08 6.91
CA LEU A 71 0.58 -16.16 6.75
C LEU A 71 1.25 -14.98 7.46
N ASP A 72 2.33 -15.26 8.22
CA ASP A 72 3.21 -14.22 8.75
C ASP A 72 4.61 -14.77 8.99
N ARG A 73 5.59 -13.87 9.18
CA ARG A 73 7.00 -14.22 9.43
C ARG A 73 7.27 -14.77 10.83
N TYR A 74 6.34 -14.65 11.75
CA TYR A 74 6.46 -15.11 13.14
C TYR A 74 5.22 -15.92 13.55
N PRO A 75 5.37 -16.85 14.49
CA PRO A 75 4.24 -17.66 14.96
C PRO A 75 3.27 -16.83 15.80
N ASP A 76 2.06 -17.34 15.92
CA ASP A 76 1.00 -16.78 16.79
C ASP A 76 0.65 -15.31 16.50
N ALA A 77 0.89 -14.86 15.26
CA ALA A 77 0.45 -13.54 14.80
C ALA A 77 -1.08 -13.38 15.00
N PRO A 78 -1.59 -12.16 15.22
CA PRO A 78 -2.98 -11.92 15.61
C PRO A 78 -4.02 -12.64 14.74
N ALA A 79 -3.90 -12.60 13.42
CA ALA A 79 -4.84 -13.30 12.53
C ALA A 79 -4.69 -14.82 12.56
N MET A 80 -3.49 -15.35 12.84
CA MET A 80 -3.27 -16.80 12.98
C MET A 80 -4.06 -17.41 14.12
N GLN A 81 -4.34 -16.63 15.18
CA GLN A 81 -5.09 -17.08 16.35
C GLN A 81 -6.57 -17.36 16.05
N VAL A 82 -7.09 -16.82 14.97
CA VAL A 82 -8.50 -16.96 14.57
C VAL A 82 -8.67 -17.65 13.21
N ALA A 83 -7.62 -17.78 12.41
CA ALA A 83 -7.68 -18.42 11.11
C ALA A 83 -7.91 -19.94 11.20
N HIS A 84 -8.44 -20.55 10.16
CA HIS A 84 -8.63 -22.01 10.09
C HIS A 84 -7.30 -22.76 9.96
N ARG A 85 -6.32 -22.17 9.29
CA ARG A 85 -4.94 -22.65 9.16
C ARG A 85 -3.95 -21.47 9.12
N SER A 86 -2.71 -21.74 9.47
CA SER A 86 -1.65 -20.73 9.40
C SER A 86 -0.32 -21.32 8.97
N TYR A 87 0.53 -20.47 8.41
CA TYR A 87 1.90 -20.80 8.03
C TYR A 87 2.86 -19.69 8.48
N VAL A 88 3.97 -20.10 9.09
CA VAL A 88 5.06 -19.16 9.43
C VAL A 88 6.01 -19.12 8.25
N VAL A 89 6.02 -17.99 7.55
CA VAL A 89 6.81 -17.77 6.34
C VAL A 89 7.05 -16.27 6.13
N SER A 90 8.24 -15.91 5.62
CA SER A 90 8.48 -14.54 5.21
C SER A 90 7.65 -14.21 3.97
N MET A 91 6.91 -13.11 4.01
CA MET A 91 6.14 -12.64 2.85
C MET A 91 7.01 -12.23 1.68
N LEU A 92 8.32 -11.99 1.91
CA LEU A 92 9.30 -11.69 0.86
C LEU A 92 9.91 -12.96 0.23
N ASP A 93 9.64 -14.14 0.79
CA ASP A 93 10.02 -15.42 0.20
C ASP A 93 8.97 -15.86 -0.83
N GLY A 94 9.15 -15.39 -2.06
CA GLY A 94 8.23 -15.66 -3.16
C GLY A 94 8.08 -17.15 -3.49
N ALA A 95 9.14 -17.95 -3.35
CA ALA A 95 9.09 -19.38 -3.63
C ALA A 95 8.19 -20.11 -2.61
N ARG A 96 8.35 -19.80 -1.32
CA ARG A 96 7.51 -20.37 -0.25
C ARG A 96 6.07 -19.87 -0.33
N LEU A 97 5.89 -18.58 -0.68
CA LEU A 97 4.55 -18.04 -0.90
C LEU A 97 3.82 -18.79 -2.01
N ARG A 98 4.47 -19.01 -3.17
CA ARG A 98 3.93 -19.78 -4.28
C ARG A 98 3.58 -21.21 -3.88
N GLU A 99 4.48 -21.92 -3.19
CA GLU A 99 4.24 -23.28 -2.71
C GLU A 99 2.96 -23.36 -1.84
N ILE A 100 2.76 -22.39 -0.95
CA ILE A 100 1.56 -22.36 -0.09
C ILE A 100 0.32 -22.07 -0.91
N VAL A 101 0.36 -21.12 -1.86
CA VAL A 101 -0.77 -20.81 -2.75
C VAL A 101 -1.16 -22.04 -3.57
N GLU A 102 -0.22 -22.76 -4.16
CA GLU A 102 -0.46 -23.97 -4.93
C GLU A 102 -1.02 -25.13 -4.08
N ARG A 103 -0.60 -25.24 -2.83
CA ARG A 103 -1.11 -26.21 -1.85
C ARG A 103 -2.54 -25.89 -1.43
N GLU A 104 -2.78 -24.63 -1.04
CA GLU A 104 -4.05 -24.20 -0.48
C GLU A 104 -5.11 -23.90 -1.54
N LYS A 105 -4.69 -23.53 -2.76
CA LYS A 105 -5.57 -23.17 -3.88
C LYS A 105 -6.66 -22.17 -3.47
N PRO A 106 -6.30 -21.00 -2.93
CA PRO A 106 -7.26 -20.02 -2.44
C PRO A 106 -8.04 -19.41 -3.60
N ASP A 107 -9.31 -19.06 -3.36
CA ASP A 107 -10.11 -18.25 -4.28
C ASP A 107 -9.64 -16.79 -4.29
N TYR A 108 -9.11 -16.32 -3.15
CA TYR A 108 -8.62 -14.94 -2.98
C TYR A 108 -7.28 -14.93 -2.24
N ILE A 109 -6.36 -14.13 -2.75
CA ILE A 109 -5.09 -13.81 -2.08
C ILE A 109 -5.18 -12.34 -1.65
N ILE A 110 -4.99 -12.07 -0.37
CA ILE A 110 -5.16 -10.74 0.22
C ILE A 110 -3.82 -10.28 0.80
N PRO A 111 -3.04 -9.45 0.08
CA PRO A 111 -1.88 -8.79 0.66
C PRO A 111 -2.33 -7.74 1.68
N GLU A 112 -2.11 -8.03 2.97
CA GLU A 112 -2.46 -7.16 4.09
C GLU A 112 -1.31 -6.22 4.46
N ILE A 113 -0.06 -6.69 4.24
CA ILE A 113 1.14 -5.90 4.47
C ILE A 113 1.78 -5.48 3.15
N GLU A 114 2.50 -4.35 3.17
CA GLU A 114 3.22 -3.86 1.98
C GLU A 114 4.45 -4.72 1.64
N ALA A 115 5.10 -5.34 2.64
CA ALA A 115 6.33 -6.12 2.48
C ALA A 115 6.03 -7.55 2.03
N VAL A 116 5.53 -7.72 0.81
CA VAL A 116 5.18 -9.00 0.18
C VAL A 116 5.89 -9.14 -1.18
N ALA A 117 6.16 -10.36 -1.63
CA ALA A 117 6.73 -10.67 -2.93
C ALA A 117 5.73 -10.35 -4.06
N THR A 118 5.63 -9.06 -4.43
CA THR A 118 4.65 -8.55 -5.39
C THR A 118 4.86 -9.06 -6.80
N ASP A 119 6.07 -9.41 -7.19
CA ASP A 119 6.43 -10.06 -8.44
C ASP A 119 5.74 -11.43 -8.56
N VAL A 120 5.79 -12.25 -7.51
CA VAL A 120 5.10 -13.53 -7.45
C VAL A 120 3.59 -13.34 -7.48
N LEU A 121 3.04 -12.33 -6.79
CA LEU A 121 1.61 -12.03 -6.86
C LEU A 121 1.16 -11.66 -8.28
N LEU A 122 1.99 -10.90 -9.02
CA LEU A 122 1.73 -10.57 -10.43
C LEU A 122 1.71 -11.81 -11.34
N GLU A 123 2.59 -12.78 -11.08
CA GLU A 123 2.60 -14.06 -11.80
C GLU A 123 1.34 -14.87 -11.49
N LEU A 124 0.99 -15.00 -10.21
CA LEU A 124 -0.20 -15.72 -9.76
C LEU A 124 -1.49 -15.11 -10.35
N GLU A 125 -1.58 -13.77 -10.47
CA GLU A 125 -2.70 -13.13 -11.16
C GLU A 125 -2.78 -13.54 -12.64
N LYS A 126 -1.65 -13.64 -13.35
CA LYS A 126 -1.62 -14.11 -14.75
C LYS A 126 -2.03 -15.57 -14.88
N GLU A 127 -1.79 -16.37 -13.85
CA GLU A 127 -2.20 -17.78 -13.76
C GLU A 127 -3.68 -17.95 -13.38
N GLY A 128 -4.38 -16.85 -13.08
CA GLY A 128 -5.81 -16.83 -12.79
C GLY A 128 -6.22 -16.76 -11.33
N TYR A 129 -5.27 -16.67 -10.41
CA TYR A 129 -5.57 -16.38 -9.00
C TYR A 129 -6.09 -14.95 -8.82
N ARG A 130 -7.02 -14.74 -7.89
CA ARG A 130 -7.57 -13.42 -7.60
C ARG A 130 -6.80 -12.78 -6.45
N VAL A 131 -6.01 -11.77 -6.75
CA VAL A 131 -5.32 -10.95 -5.74
C VAL A 131 -6.14 -9.69 -5.47
N VAL A 132 -6.44 -9.39 -4.21
CA VAL A 132 -7.30 -8.27 -3.78
C VAL A 132 -6.66 -7.52 -2.60
N PRO A 133 -6.26 -6.24 -2.79
CA PRO A 133 -6.24 -5.48 -4.04
C PRO A 133 -5.34 -6.13 -5.09
N THR A 134 -5.43 -5.71 -6.36
CA THR A 134 -4.62 -6.32 -7.42
C THR A 134 -3.13 -6.30 -7.07
N ALA A 135 -2.36 -7.28 -7.54
CA ALA A 135 -0.91 -7.33 -7.30
C ALA A 135 -0.20 -6.06 -7.75
N ARG A 136 -0.65 -5.45 -8.86
CA ARG A 136 -0.16 -4.14 -9.31
C ARG A 136 -0.45 -3.03 -8.29
N ALA A 137 -1.64 -3.00 -7.70
CA ALA A 137 -1.97 -2.00 -6.67
C ALA A 137 -1.09 -2.20 -5.43
N ALA A 138 -0.93 -3.43 -4.95
CA ALA A 138 -0.03 -3.76 -3.85
C ALA A 138 1.41 -3.34 -4.14
N MET A 139 1.93 -3.60 -5.34
CA MET A 139 3.27 -3.17 -5.76
C MET A 139 3.42 -1.64 -5.72
N LEU A 140 2.43 -0.89 -6.21
CA LEU A 140 2.48 0.57 -6.24
C LEU A 140 2.42 1.21 -4.85
N THR A 141 1.81 0.57 -3.87
CA THR A 141 1.80 1.08 -2.48
C THR A 141 3.18 1.05 -1.85
N MET A 142 4.07 0.16 -2.30
CA MET A 142 5.45 0.05 -1.83
C MET A 142 6.41 0.97 -2.58
N ASP A 143 6.07 1.37 -3.78
CA ASP A 143 6.93 2.14 -4.69
C ASP A 143 6.43 3.59 -4.82
N ARG A 144 7.02 4.49 -4.04
CA ARG A 144 6.71 5.94 -4.13
C ARG A 144 7.01 6.53 -5.50
N GLU A 145 7.99 6.01 -6.21
CA GLU A 145 8.26 6.47 -7.57
C GLU A 145 7.15 6.03 -8.52
N GLY A 146 6.79 4.75 -8.48
CA GLY A 146 5.75 4.20 -9.33
C GLY A 146 4.40 4.87 -9.12
N ILE A 147 3.96 5.02 -7.85
CA ILE A 147 2.68 5.67 -7.57
C ILE A 147 2.70 7.16 -7.90
N ARG A 148 3.83 7.87 -7.67
CA ARG A 148 3.97 9.29 -8.01
C ARG A 148 3.91 9.51 -9.52
N ARG A 149 4.62 8.71 -10.31
CA ARG A 149 4.58 8.78 -11.77
C ARG A 149 3.20 8.41 -12.31
N LEU A 150 2.55 7.40 -11.74
CA LEU A 150 1.18 7.06 -12.09
C LEU A 150 0.25 8.26 -11.88
N ALA A 151 0.29 8.88 -10.70
CA ALA A 151 -0.58 10.01 -10.37
C ALA A 151 -0.28 11.24 -11.25
N ALA A 152 0.98 11.67 -11.31
CA ALA A 152 1.35 12.92 -11.94
C ALA A 152 1.44 12.82 -13.48
N GLU A 153 2.07 11.75 -14.01
CA GLU A 153 2.44 11.64 -15.42
C GLU A 153 1.35 10.90 -16.21
N THR A 154 0.79 9.80 -15.68
CA THR A 154 -0.21 8.99 -16.37
C THR A 154 -1.62 9.53 -16.17
N LEU A 155 -2.02 9.74 -14.92
CA LEU A 155 -3.37 10.20 -14.56
C LEU A 155 -3.50 11.73 -14.59
N ARG A 156 -2.37 12.44 -14.66
CA ARG A 156 -2.30 13.92 -14.67
C ARG A 156 -3.04 14.57 -13.50
N LEU A 157 -3.01 13.92 -12.35
CA LEU A 157 -3.56 14.46 -11.11
C LEU A 157 -2.65 15.57 -10.57
N PRO A 158 -3.21 16.61 -9.94
CA PRO A 158 -2.41 17.60 -9.23
C PRO A 158 -1.56 16.94 -8.14
N THR A 159 -0.25 17.15 -8.20
CA THR A 159 0.71 16.70 -7.18
C THR A 159 1.65 17.86 -6.85
N SER A 160 2.32 17.81 -5.69
CA SER A 160 3.44 18.71 -5.44
C SER A 160 4.54 18.49 -6.48
N PRO A 161 5.32 19.54 -6.84
CA PRO A 161 6.51 19.35 -7.67
C PRO A 161 7.44 18.32 -7.00
N TYR A 162 8.09 17.49 -7.81
CA TYR A 162 8.96 16.42 -7.25
C TYR A 162 10.15 16.12 -8.15
N ARG A 163 11.20 15.56 -7.55
CA ARG A 163 12.36 14.98 -8.22
C ARG A 163 12.78 13.70 -7.51
N PHE A 164 13.36 12.78 -8.27
CA PHE A 164 13.98 11.59 -7.71
C PHE A 164 15.50 11.77 -7.71
N ALA A 165 16.17 11.19 -6.73
CA ALA A 165 17.61 11.22 -6.60
C ALA A 165 18.12 9.88 -6.07
N ALA A 166 19.15 9.33 -6.72
CA ALA A 166 19.79 8.08 -6.33
C ALA A 166 21.16 8.30 -5.67
N THR A 167 21.75 9.49 -5.87
CA THR A 167 23.02 9.88 -5.26
C THR A 167 22.88 11.14 -4.43
N ARG A 168 23.88 11.42 -3.61
CA ARG A 168 23.94 12.64 -2.78
C ARG A 168 23.99 13.90 -3.66
N GLU A 169 24.69 13.84 -4.79
CA GLU A 169 24.84 14.92 -5.74
C GLU A 169 23.52 15.23 -6.43
N GLU A 170 22.86 14.19 -6.95
CA GLU A 170 21.50 14.30 -7.53
C GLU A 170 20.50 14.84 -6.50
N PHE A 171 20.62 14.46 -5.24
CA PHE A 171 19.76 14.96 -4.17
C PHE A 171 19.95 16.46 -3.95
N ALA A 172 21.21 16.95 -3.89
CA ALA A 172 21.46 18.38 -3.76
C ALA A 172 20.92 19.17 -4.95
N GLN A 173 21.09 18.64 -6.17
CA GLN A 173 20.51 19.23 -7.39
C GLN A 173 18.99 19.27 -7.29
N ALA A 174 18.35 18.15 -6.92
CA ALA A 174 16.89 18.04 -6.78
C ALA A 174 16.33 19.06 -5.76
N VAL A 175 17.02 19.24 -4.63
CA VAL A 175 16.67 20.25 -3.62
C VAL A 175 16.77 21.66 -4.21
N GLY A 176 17.84 21.95 -4.96
CA GLY A 176 18.02 23.25 -5.64
C GLY A 176 16.92 23.55 -6.67
N GLU A 177 16.48 22.53 -7.42
CA GLU A 177 15.38 22.68 -8.42
C GLU A 177 13.99 22.83 -7.77
N ILE A 178 13.73 22.12 -6.68
CA ILE A 178 12.44 22.17 -5.95
C ILE A 178 12.36 23.45 -5.10
N GLY A 179 13.49 23.86 -4.50
CA GLY A 179 13.58 24.98 -3.59
C GLY A 179 13.23 24.64 -2.15
N PHE A 180 13.42 25.62 -1.27
CA PHE A 180 13.15 25.50 0.16
C PHE A 180 11.82 26.14 0.57
N PRO A 181 11.11 25.58 1.57
CA PRO A 181 11.34 24.26 2.15
C PRO A 181 10.89 23.15 1.21
N CYS A 182 11.52 21.98 1.31
CA CYS A 182 11.11 20.78 0.63
C CYS A 182 11.09 19.56 1.58
N VAL A 183 10.45 18.48 1.15
CA VAL A 183 10.35 17.24 1.93
C VAL A 183 11.10 16.14 1.19
N VAL A 184 11.99 15.45 1.90
CA VAL A 184 12.67 14.26 1.39
C VAL A 184 12.10 13.02 2.04
N LYS A 185 11.91 11.96 1.23
CA LYS A 185 11.41 10.66 1.68
C LYS A 185 12.15 9.54 0.96
N PRO A 186 12.49 8.42 1.62
CA PRO A 186 12.93 7.21 0.92
C PRO A 186 11.84 6.71 -0.02
N ILE A 187 12.20 6.08 -1.14
CA ILE A 187 11.22 5.48 -2.06
C ILE A 187 10.41 4.40 -1.35
N MET A 188 11.04 3.63 -0.51
CA MET A 188 10.44 2.52 0.24
C MET A 188 10.48 2.80 1.74
N SER A 189 9.43 3.41 2.27
CA SER A 189 9.25 3.59 3.72
C SER A 189 7.78 3.82 4.05
N SER A 190 7.40 3.57 5.30
CA SER A 190 6.06 3.87 5.83
C SER A 190 6.18 4.64 7.15
N SER A 191 5.06 5.18 7.64
CA SER A 191 4.97 5.84 8.95
C SER A 191 5.99 6.96 9.16
N GLY A 192 6.40 7.67 8.10
CA GLY A 192 7.34 8.79 8.18
C GLY A 192 8.80 8.40 8.41
N HIS A 193 9.16 7.11 8.43
CA HIS A 193 10.54 6.69 8.62
C HIS A 193 11.43 7.23 7.51
N GLY A 194 12.54 7.89 7.90
CA GLY A 194 13.49 8.52 6.97
C GLY A 194 13.00 9.80 6.32
N GLN A 195 11.79 10.28 6.65
CA GLN A 195 11.29 11.55 6.14
C GLN A 195 11.92 12.72 6.87
N SER A 196 12.26 13.79 6.13
CA SER A 196 12.79 15.06 6.67
C SER A 196 12.27 16.25 5.90
N VAL A 197 12.15 17.38 6.57
CA VAL A 197 11.94 18.68 5.94
C VAL A 197 13.30 19.37 5.84
N VAL A 198 13.68 19.73 4.63
CA VAL A 198 14.90 20.48 4.30
C VAL A 198 14.51 21.94 4.13
N ARG A 199 15.00 22.81 5.02
CA ARG A 199 14.64 24.24 5.08
C ARG A 199 15.69 25.16 4.53
N SER A 200 16.94 24.68 4.52
CA SER A 200 18.11 25.43 4.05
C SER A 200 19.17 24.46 3.50
N GLU A 201 20.22 25.00 2.90
CA GLU A 201 21.35 24.21 2.41
C GLU A 201 22.03 23.41 3.52
N GLU A 202 22.03 23.91 4.75
CA GLU A 202 22.62 23.26 5.91
C GLU A 202 21.92 21.94 6.27
N ASP A 203 20.65 21.81 5.92
CA ASP A 203 19.83 20.61 6.19
C ASP A 203 20.08 19.48 5.18
N ILE A 204 20.69 19.76 4.02
CA ILE A 204 20.81 18.82 2.90
C ILE A 204 21.49 17.52 3.34
N ASP A 205 22.65 17.62 3.99
CA ASP A 205 23.40 16.42 4.41
C ASP A 205 22.68 15.61 5.48
N CYS A 206 22.00 16.29 6.38
CA CYS A 206 21.22 15.64 7.43
C CYS A 206 19.99 14.92 6.81
N GLY A 207 19.28 15.59 5.91
CA GLY A 207 18.13 15.04 5.19
C GLY A 207 18.49 13.79 4.39
N TRP A 208 19.58 13.85 3.63
CA TRP A 208 20.08 12.68 2.88
C TRP A 208 20.40 11.52 3.81
N ARG A 209 21.23 11.73 4.83
CA ARG A 209 21.60 10.66 5.77
C ARG A 209 20.41 10.04 6.47
N ASN A 210 19.43 10.86 6.88
CA ASN A 210 18.22 10.37 7.51
C ASN A 210 17.39 9.49 6.54
N ALA A 211 17.24 9.94 5.30
CA ALA A 211 16.52 9.17 4.27
C ALA A 211 17.19 7.81 3.98
N GLN A 212 18.54 7.77 3.95
CA GLN A 212 19.28 6.53 3.73
C GLN A 212 19.15 5.53 4.89
N ARG A 213 18.99 6.01 6.13
CA ARG A 213 18.81 5.15 7.33
C ARG A 213 17.38 4.64 7.50
N GLY A 214 16.40 5.42 7.05
CA GLY A 214 14.98 5.12 7.25
C GLY A 214 14.32 4.30 6.15
N GLY A 215 15.02 4.00 5.05
CA GLY A 215 14.50 3.18 3.97
C GLY A 215 14.42 1.70 4.35
N ARG A 216 13.29 1.04 4.07
CA ARG A 216 13.11 -0.41 4.32
C ARG A 216 13.99 -1.30 3.44
N ALA A 217 14.39 -0.81 2.28
CA ALA A 217 15.28 -1.52 1.34
C ALA A 217 16.77 -1.16 1.54
N GLY A 218 17.13 -0.50 2.66
CA GLY A 218 18.48 0.03 2.87
C GLY A 218 18.71 1.36 2.17
N ALA A 219 20.00 1.73 1.99
CA ALA A 219 20.40 2.93 1.26
C ALA A 219 19.90 2.87 -0.20
N GLY A 220 19.25 3.92 -0.67
CA GLY A 220 18.68 3.91 -2.00
C GLY A 220 18.12 5.26 -2.44
N LYS A 221 17.32 5.18 -3.48
CA LYS A 221 16.68 6.33 -4.10
C LYS A 221 15.72 7.05 -3.16
N VAL A 222 15.66 8.35 -3.29
CA VAL A 222 14.74 9.22 -2.55
C VAL A 222 13.87 10.03 -3.49
N ILE A 223 12.75 10.52 -2.98
CA ILE A 223 11.95 11.57 -3.61
C ILE A 223 12.14 12.88 -2.83
N VAL A 224 12.32 13.98 -3.56
CA VAL A 224 12.29 15.35 -3.03
C VAL A 224 10.99 15.97 -3.52
N GLU A 225 10.17 16.46 -2.62
CA GLU A 225 8.86 17.03 -2.91
C GLU A 225 8.78 18.47 -2.42
N GLY A 226 8.13 19.35 -3.19
CA GLY A 226 7.81 20.69 -2.74
C GLY A 226 6.93 20.65 -1.49
N PHE A 227 7.23 21.53 -0.55
CA PHE A 227 6.44 21.64 0.67
C PHE A 227 5.08 22.27 0.37
N VAL A 228 4.01 21.56 0.72
CA VAL A 228 2.63 22.04 0.54
C VAL A 228 2.16 22.70 1.82
N LYS A 229 1.75 23.97 1.73
CA LYS A 229 1.02 24.62 2.82
C LYS A 229 -0.45 24.26 2.69
N PHE A 230 -0.99 23.59 3.69
CA PHE A 230 -2.40 23.20 3.74
C PHE A 230 -3.04 23.68 5.04
N ASP A 231 -4.33 23.97 4.99
CA ASP A 231 -5.09 24.36 6.17
C ASP A 231 -5.55 23.14 6.96
N TYR A 232 -5.74 22.01 6.28
CA TYR A 232 -6.11 20.74 6.88
C TYR A 232 -5.67 19.56 5.99
N GLU A 233 -5.46 18.41 6.60
CA GLU A 233 -5.18 17.14 5.97
C GLU A 233 -6.36 16.19 6.18
N ILE A 234 -6.71 15.42 5.18
CA ILE A 234 -7.74 14.38 5.26
C ILE A 234 -7.19 13.04 4.78
N THR A 235 -7.68 11.98 5.39
CA THR A 235 -7.52 10.62 4.87
C THR A 235 -8.87 10.19 4.32
N LEU A 236 -8.90 9.81 3.06
CA LEU A 236 -10.07 9.21 2.43
C LEU A 236 -9.92 7.69 2.51
N LEU A 237 -10.89 7.05 3.17
CA LEU A 237 -10.96 5.59 3.34
C LEU A 237 -12.06 4.99 2.46
#